data_ed74c228c57ad5fdcf8aa752dc657ceb
#
_entry.id   ed74c228c57ad5fdcf8aa752dc657ceb
#
_cell.length_a   1.000
_cell.length_b   1.000
_cell.length_c   1.000
_cell.angle_alpha   90.00
_cell.angle_beta   90.00
_cell.angle_gamma   90.00
#
_symmetry.space_group_name_H-M   'P 1'
#
loop_
_entity.id
_entity.type
_entity.pdbx_description
1 polymer ?
#
loop_
_entity_poly.entity_id
_entity_poly.type
_entity_poly.pdbx_seq_one_letter_code
_entity_poly.pdbx_strand_id
1 'polypeptide(L)'
;MPSSTFFNLPEAKRQRLLDAAWQEFTTVSYMDGSINKIIQNAEISRGSFYQYFSGKQDLFAYLLQTLFQSAREMFTAQLTVHGSDLFAAILGMYDLVLWRKSKCRRSLAQTRIYQLIRLNTELDLNEFSDVLNPSLVAQDAQTLLEASGYVLQDSQQCFAVIQMFISICMFALTDALRNPEHEQRNRQLLEQQLDIIRRGLPRPQKEGTEPC
;
A
#
# COMPACT_ATOMS: atom_id res chain seq x y z
N MET A 1 -16.52 -0.41 -8.36
CA MET A 1 -16.51 1.02 -7.89
C MET A 1 -17.84 1.38 -7.31
N PRO A 2 -17.89 2.13 -6.18
CA PRO A 2 -19.15 2.53 -5.56
C PRO A 2 -20.02 3.31 -6.52
N SER A 3 -21.35 3.19 -6.34
CA SER A 3 -22.32 3.94 -7.14
C SER A 3 -22.32 5.44 -6.76
N SER A 4 -22.89 6.29 -7.64
CA SER A 4 -23.14 7.70 -7.32
C SER A 4 -24.02 7.88 -6.07
N THR A 5 -24.92 6.94 -5.81
CA THR A 5 -25.77 6.94 -4.61
C THR A 5 -24.97 6.86 -3.32
N PHE A 6 -23.86 6.10 -3.30
CA PHE A 6 -22.96 6.03 -2.15
C PHE A 6 -22.30 7.38 -1.86
N PHE A 7 -21.82 8.08 -2.88
CA PHE A 7 -21.17 9.38 -2.71
C PHE A 7 -22.14 10.49 -2.29
N ASN A 8 -23.43 10.34 -2.62
CA ASN A 8 -24.51 11.25 -2.23
C ASN A 8 -25.06 10.99 -0.81
N LEU A 9 -24.55 9.97 -0.09
CA LEU A 9 -24.97 9.72 1.28
C LEU A 9 -24.55 10.85 2.22
N PRO A 10 -25.38 11.15 3.24
CA PRO A 10 -24.93 11.99 4.35
C PRO A 10 -23.64 11.42 4.95
N GLU A 11 -22.69 12.30 5.26
CA GLU A 11 -21.35 11.92 5.71
C GLU A 11 -21.37 10.92 6.87
N ALA A 12 -22.20 11.17 7.88
CA ALA A 12 -22.32 10.28 9.04
C ALA A 12 -22.78 8.86 8.68
N LYS A 13 -23.65 8.72 7.66
CA LYS A 13 -24.12 7.40 7.19
C LYS A 13 -23.07 6.69 6.38
N ARG A 14 -22.37 7.44 5.50
CA ARG A 14 -21.24 6.92 4.71
C ARG A 14 -20.11 6.44 5.61
N GLN A 15 -19.74 7.24 6.62
CA GLN A 15 -18.69 6.90 7.55
C GLN A 15 -19.03 5.65 8.37
N ARG A 16 -20.26 5.52 8.87
CA ARG A 16 -20.72 4.34 9.60
C ARG A 16 -20.59 3.04 8.78
N LEU A 17 -20.95 3.09 7.50
CA LEU A 17 -20.79 1.95 6.61
C LEU A 17 -19.32 1.59 6.40
N LEU A 18 -18.47 2.59 6.18
CA LEU A 18 -17.05 2.37 6.02
C LEU A 18 -16.39 1.86 7.31
N ASP A 19 -16.77 2.37 8.47
CA ASP A 19 -16.23 1.91 9.75
C ASP A 19 -16.64 0.47 10.05
N ALA A 20 -17.89 0.09 9.75
CA ALA A 20 -18.36 -1.29 9.86
C ALA A 20 -17.59 -2.22 8.91
N ALA A 21 -17.33 -1.79 7.68
CA ALA A 21 -16.54 -2.53 6.71
C ALA A 21 -15.07 -2.68 7.16
N TRP A 22 -14.44 -1.60 7.63
CA TRP A 22 -13.10 -1.65 8.19
C TRP A 22 -13.03 -2.57 9.41
N GLN A 23 -14.00 -2.51 10.31
CA GLN A 23 -14.06 -3.39 11.48
C GLN A 23 -14.08 -4.85 11.07
N GLU A 24 -14.91 -5.23 10.10
CA GLU A 24 -14.97 -6.60 9.60
C GLU A 24 -13.63 -7.03 8.99
N PHE A 25 -13.12 -6.32 7.98
CA PHE A 25 -11.93 -6.72 7.23
C PHE A 25 -10.59 -6.51 7.97
N THR A 26 -10.57 -5.84 9.11
CA THR A 26 -9.40 -5.82 10.01
C THR A 26 -9.49 -6.83 11.16
N THR A 27 -10.58 -7.60 11.20
CA THR A 27 -10.80 -8.65 12.21
C THR A 27 -10.71 -10.05 11.59
N VAL A 28 -11.21 -10.23 10.37
CA VAL A 28 -11.15 -11.48 9.61
C VAL A 28 -10.56 -11.24 8.22
N SER A 29 -10.16 -12.35 7.56
CA SER A 29 -9.66 -12.27 6.17
C SER A 29 -10.74 -11.78 5.20
N TYR A 30 -10.33 -11.30 4.01
CA TYR A 30 -11.27 -10.97 2.94
C TYR A 30 -12.18 -12.16 2.61
N MET A 31 -11.64 -13.37 2.57
CA MET A 31 -12.41 -14.57 2.24
C MET A 31 -13.53 -14.81 3.25
N ASP A 32 -13.27 -14.65 4.55
CA ASP A 32 -14.20 -14.88 5.64
C ASP A 32 -15.12 -13.70 5.95
N GLY A 33 -14.84 -12.53 5.36
CA GLY A 33 -15.61 -11.30 5.59
C GLY A 33 -17.06 -11.40 5.16
N SER A 34 -17.97 -10.94 6.01
CA SER A 34 -19.42 -11.07 5.88
C SER A 34 -20.13 -9.74 5.60
N ILE A 35 -20.73 -9.61 4.42
CA ILE A 35 -21.62 -8.48 4.10
C ILE A 35 -22.75 -8.34 5.13
N ASN A 36 -23.29 -9.44 5.62
CA ASN A 36 -24.41 -9.38 6.58
C ASN A 36 -23.99 -8.75 7.91
N LYS A 37 -22.79 -9.04 8.41
CA LYS A 37 -22.24 -8.38 9.61
C LYS A 37 -22.01 -6.89 9.36
N ILE A 38 -21.46 -6.54 8.19
CA ILE A 38 -21.23 -5.13 7.81
C ILE A 38 -22.56 -4.37 7.77
N ILE A 39 -23.59 -4.92 7.13
CA ILE A 39 -24.93 -4.32 7.04
C ILE A 39 -25.52 -4.10 8.44
N GLN A 40 -25.42 -5.12 9.30
CA GLN A 40 -25.92 -5.05 10.67
C GLN A 40 -25.22 -3.98 11.49
N ASN A 41 -23.89 -3.95 11.46
CA ASN A 41 -23.09 -2.99 12.21
C ASN A 41 -23.23 -1.54 11.67
N ALA A 42 -23.48 -1.40 10.36
CA ALA A 42 -23.74 -0.10 9.72
C ALA A 42 -25.17 0.39 9.91
N GLU A 43 -26.08 -0.44 10.44
CA GLU A 43 -27.52 -0.16 10.60
C GLU A 43 -28.19 0.24 9.28
N ILE A 44 -27.90 -0.50 8.19
CA ILE A 44 -28.50 -0.28 6.88
C ILE A 44 -29.26 -1.54 6.44
N SER A 45 -30.22 -1.36 5.49
CA SER A 45 -30.88 -2.50 4.87
C SER A 45 -29.97 -3.18 3.84
N ARG A 46 -30.21 -4.47 3.60
CA ARG A 46 -29.52 -5.23 2.54
C ARG A 46 -29.73 -4.57 1.15
N GLY A 47 -30.95 -4.10 0.86
CA GLY A 47 -31.25 -3.39 -0.39
C GLY A 47 -30.42 -2.11 -0.53
N SER A 48 -30.27 -1.34 0.55
CA SER A 48 -29.42 -0.14 0.55
C SER A 48 -27.97 -0.47 0.25
N PHE A 49 -27.42 -1.57 0.82
CA PHE A 49 -26.04 -2.00 0.54
C PHE A 49 -25.83 -2.20 -0.97
N TYR A 50 -26.73 -2.96 -1.63
CA TYR A 50 -26.59 -3.24 -3.07
C TYR A 50 -26.92 -2.03 -3.97
N GLN A 51 -27.47 -0.96 -3.43
CA GLN A 51 -27.53 0.33 -4.11
C GLN A 51 -26.18 1.07 -4.10
N TYR A 52 -25.31 0.76 -3.14
CA TYR A 52 -24.00 1.42 -2.96
C TYR A 52 -22.88 0.62 -3.61
N PHE A 53 -22.86 -0.69 -3.41
CA PHE A 53 -21.81 -1.61 -3.86
C PHE A 53 -22.43 -2.83 -4.54
N SER A 54 -21.82 -3.29 -5.63
CA SER A 54 -22.26 -4.49 -6.34
C SER A 54 -22.07 -5.79 -5.52
N GLY A 55 -21.15 -5.78 -4.54
CA GLY A 55 -20.86 -6.92 -3.68
C GLY A 55 -19.68 -6.69 -2.76
N LYS A 56 -19.23 -7.79 -2.11
CA LYS A 56 -18.10 -7.79 -1.19
C LYS A 56 -16.80 -7.32 -1.85
N GLN A 57 -16.55 -7.80 -3.07
CA GLN A 57 -15.36 -7.45 -3.83
C GLN A 57 -15.31 -5.95 -4.13
N ASP A 58 -16.41 -5.37 -4.56
CA ASP A 58 -16.53 -3.93 -4.88
C ASP A 58 -16.29 -3.04 -3.64
N LEU A 59 -16.89 -3.42 -2.49
CA LEU A 59 -16.64 -2.73 -1.22
C LEU A 59 -15.18 -2.85 -0.80
N PHE A 60 -14.61 -4.06 -0.85
CA PHE A 60 -13.23 -4.29 -0.45
C PHE A 60 -12.24 -3.56 -1.36
N ALA A 61 -12.50 -3.56 -2.67
CA ALA A 61 -11.75 -2.80 -3.66
C ALA A 61 -11.70 -1.30 -3.33
N TYR A 62 -12.82 -0.72 -2.95
CA TYR A 62 -12.90 0.67 -2.52
C TYR A 62 -12.09 0.93 -1.24
N LEU A 63 -12.13 0.02 -0.26
CA LEU A 63 -11.31 0.12 0.95
C LEU A 63 -9.82 0.02 0.64
N LEU A 64 -9.43 -0.88 -0.26
CA LEU A 64 -8.04 -0.97 -0.74
C LEU A 64 -7.60 0.34 -1.39
N GLN A 65 -8.42 0.93 -2.27
CA GLN A 65 -8.10 2.21 -2.89
C GLN A 65 -7.84 3.32 -1.85
N THR A 66 -8.69 3.41 -0.83
CA THR A 66 -8.51 4.36 0.28
C THR A 66 -7.21 4.09 1.05
N LEU A 67 -6.88 2.81 1.23
CA LEU A 67 -5.66 2.40 1.92
C LEU A 67 -4.40 2.73 1.12
N PHE A 68 -4.42 2.50 -0.19
CA PHE A 68 -3.31 2.86 -1.07
C PHE A 68 -3.06 4.37 -1.09
N GLN A 69 -4.13 5.17 -1.09
CA GLN A 69 -3.98 6.61 -0.96
C GLN A 69 -3.28 6.99 0.35
N SER A 70 -3.70 6.40 1.47
CA SER A 70 -3.04 6.64 2.76
C SER A 70 -1.58 6.14 2.79
N ALA A 71 -1.30 4.99 2.17
CA ALA A 71 0.06 4.46 2.05
C ALA A 71 0.95 5.38 1.22
N ARG A 72 0.42 5.94 0.13
CA ARG A 72 1.11 6.93 -0.71
C ARG A 72 1.46 8.20 0.07
N GLU A 73 0.53 8.73 0.85
CA GLU A 73 0.77 9.89 1.72
C GLU A 73 1.86 9.61 2.75
N MET A 74 1.80 8.44 3.40
CA MET A 74 2.84 8.01 4.34
C MET A 74 4.19 7.85 3.65
N PHE A 75 4.25 7.30 2.44
CA PHE A 75 5.48 7.16 1.68
C PHE A 75 6.08 8.51 1.28
N THR A 76 5.25 9.46 0.85
CA THR A 76 5.68 10.84 0.56
C THR A 76 6.26 11.52 1.81
N ALA A 77 5.67 11.28 2.98
CA ALA A 77 6.22 11.77 4.24
C ALA A 77 7.59 11.13 4.55
N GLN A 78 7.76 9.81 4.29
CA GLN A 78 9.07 9.15 4.45
C GLN A 78 10.12 9.70 3.48
N LEU A 79 9.76 10.00 2.23
CA LEU A 79 10.68 10.66 1.29
C LEU A 79 11.16 12.01 1.82
N THR A 80 10.25 12.80 2.39
CA THR A 80 10.60 14.10 3.00
C THR A 80 11.56 13.92 4.19
N VAL A 81 11.29 12.96 5.08
CA VAL A 81 12.13 12.66 6.24
C VAL A 81 13.53 12.21 5.83
N HIS A 82 13.65 11.45 4.75
CA HIS A 82 14.91 10.88 4.26
C HIS A 82 15.57 11.69 3.13
N GLY A 83 15.22 12.97 2.97
CA GLY A 83 15.87 13.86 2.00
C GLY A 83 15.73 13.39 0.55
N SER A 84 14.57 12.81 0.20
CA SER A 84 14.28 12.22 -1.12
C SER A 84 15.09 10.95 -1.47
N ASP A 85 15.74 10.32 -0.50
CA ASP A 85 16.34 9.00 -0.71
C ASP A 85 15.23 7.93 -0.75
N LEU A 86 14.92 7.46 -1.97
CA LEU A 86 13.89 6.46 -2.24
C LEU A 86 14.08 5.17 -1.43
N PHE A 87 15.32 4.69 -1.33
CA PHE A 87 15.63 3.42 -0.67
C PHE A 87 15.50 3.53 0.85
N ALA A 88 15.95 4.65 1.42
CA ALA A 88 15.75 4.95 2.83
C ALA A 88 14.26 5.13 3.16
N ALA A 89 13.47 5.76 2.28
CA ALA A 89 12.03 5.90 2.44
C ALA A 89 11.31 4.53 2.41
N ILE A 90 11.73 3.59 1.54
CA ILE A 90 11.18 2.23 1.51
C ILE A 90 11.45 1.49 2.83
N LEU A 91 12.68 1.56 3.35
CA LEU A 91 13.00 1.01 4.67
C LEU A 91 12.20 1.67 5.78
N GLY A 92 12.03 3.00 5.71
CA GLY A 92 11.20 3.75 6.63
C GLY A 92 9.74 3.29 6.62
N MET A 93 9.18 2.96 5.45
CA MET A 93 7.83 2.39 5.35
C MET A 93 7.74 1.00 5.99
N TYR A 94 8.74 0.14 5.77
CA TYR A 94 8.82 -1.16 6.42
C TYR A 94 8.78 -1.01 7.95
N ASP A 95 9.67 -0.17 8.50
CA ASP A 95 9.74 0.10 9.94
C ASP A 95 8.42 0.71 10.46
N LEU A 96 7.78 1.58 9.67
CA LEU A 96 6.52 2.25 10.01
C LEU A 96 5.34 1.27 10.09
N VAL A 97 5.24 0.32 9.18
CA VAL A 97 4.16 -0.68 9.17
C VAL A 97 4.32 -1.67 10.33
N LEU A 98 5.51 -2.14 10.60
CA LEU A 98 5.77 -3.08 11.70
C LEU A 98 5.75 -2.41 13.08
N TRP A 99 6.19 -1.16 13.18
CA TRP A 99 6.11 -0.24 14.33
C TRP A 99 6.29 -0.86 15.73
N ARG A 100 7.26 -1.75 15.91
CA ARG A 100 7.46 -2.42 17.21
C ARG A 100 8.24 -1.60 18.24
N LYS A 101 8.97 -0.56 17.79
CA LYS A 101 9.93 0.19 18.64
C LYS A 101 9.45 1.54 19.13
N SER A 102 8.28 2.02 18.72
CA SER A 102 7.80 3.34 19.13
C SER A 102 6.85 3.30 20.32
N LYS A 103 7.03 4.24 21.23
CA LYS A 103 6.12 4.48 22.36
C LYS A 103 4.81 5.18 21.92
N CYS A 104 4.73 5.65 20.67
CA CYS A 104 3.55 6.30 20.13
C CYS A 104 2.52 5.30 19.61
N ARG A 105 1.23 5.66 19.67
CA ARG A 105 0.14 4.85 19.14
C ARG A 105 0.17 4.90 17.61
N ARG A 106 -0.04 3.74 16.94
CA ARG A 106 -0.22 3.69 15.49
C ARG A 106 -1.35 4.60 15.04
N SER A 107 -1.18 5.24 13.87
CA SER A 107 -2.31 5.89 13.22
C SER A 107 -3.35 4.86 12.78
N LEU A 108 -4.57 5.32 12.50
CA LEU A 108 -5.64 4.45 12.02
C LEU A 108 -5.25 3.77 10.69
N ALA A 109 -4.63 4.52 9.77
CA ALA A 109 -4.15 3.99 8.50
C ALA A 109 -3.08 2.92 8.67
N GLN A 110 -2.07 3.14 9.52
CA GLN A 110 -1.04 2.15 9.85
C GLN A 110 -1.64 0.87 10.43
N THR A 111 -2.63 1.01 11.32
CA THR A 111 -3.32 -0.13 11.91
C THR A 111 -4.07 -0.94 10.85
N ARG A 112 -4.78 -0.28 9.94
CA ARG A 112 -5.51 -0.91 8.83
C ARG A 112 -4.58 -1.63 7.88
N ILE A 113 -3.47 -0.99 7.45
CA ILE A 113 -2.44 -1.61 6.60
C ILE A 113 -1.89 -2.86 7.27
N TYR A 114 -1.45 -2.75 8.52
CA TYR A 114 -0.90 -3.86 9.29
C TYR A 114 -1.87 -5.06 9.36
N GLN A 115 -3.13 -4.81 9.73
CA GLN A 115 -4.13 -5.88 9.87
C GLN A 115 -4.49 -6.50 8.51
N LEU A 116 -4.65 -5.70 7.46
CA LEU A 116 -4.94 -6.22 6.13
C LEU A 116 -3.84 -7.13 5.60
N ILE A 117 -2.58 -6.71 5.69
CA ILE A 117 -1.45 -7.55 5.25
C ILE A 117 -1.41 -8.84 6.08
N ARG A 118 -1.54 -8.73 7.39
CA ARG A 118 -1.48 -9.88 8.31
C ARG A 118 -2.57 -10.92 8.04
N LEU A 119 -3.80 -10.47 7.78
CA LEU A 119 -4.96 -11.34 7.61
C LEU A 119 -5.12 -11.88 6.19
N ASN A 120 -4.46 -11.26 5.20
CA ASN A 120 -4.65 -11.56 3.78
C ASN A 120 -3.33 -11.88 3.06
N THR A 121 -2.45 -12.62 3.72
CA THR A 121 -1.12 -12.97 3.16
C THR A 121 -1.19 -13.85 1.91
N GLU A 122 -2.35 -14.45 1.62
CA GLU A 122 -2.60 -15.32 0.47
C GLU A 122 -3.52 -14.65 -0.56
N LEU A 123 -3.93 -13.40 -0.30
CA LEU A 123 -4.80 -12.67 -1.22
C LEU A 123 -4.02 -12.34 -2.52
N ASP A 124 -4.57 -12.75 -3.65
CA ASP A 124 -4.06 -12.31 -4.95
C ASP A 124 -4.53 -10.88 -5.23
N LEU A 125 -3.62 -9.92 -5.08
CA LEU A 125 -3.91 -8.52 -5.36
C LEU A 125 -4.19 -8.26 -6.86
N ASN A 126 -3.88 -9.19 -7.77
CA ASN A 126 -4.24 -9.06 -9.17
C ASN A 126 -5.75 -9.10 -9.39
N GLU A 127 -6.51 -9.74 -8.49
CA GLU A 127 -7.98 -9.66 -8.51
C GLU A 127 -8.51 -8.23 -8.33
N PHE A 128 -7.68 -7.33 -7.83
CA PHE A 128 -7.99 -5.92 -7.59
C PHE A 128 -7.16 -4.96 -8.47
N SER A 129 -6.59 -5.46 -9.57
CA SER A 129 -5.73 -4.68 -10.49
C SER A 129 -6.42 -3.44 -11.04
N ASP A 130 -7.74 -3.50 -11.29
CA ASP A 130 -8.54 -2.34 -11.74
C ASP A 130 -8.56 -1.19 -10.74
N VAL A 131 -8.37 -1.50 -9.46
CA VAL A 131 -8.35 -0.52 -8.35
C VAL A 131 -6.96 0.06 -8.16
N LEU A 132 -5.94 -0.76 -8.36
CA LEU A 132 -4.54 -0.39 -8.17
C LEU A 132 -4.01 0.52 -9.28
N ASN A 133 -4.75 0.68 -10.37
CA ASN A 133 -4.36 1.40 -11.58
C ASN A 133 -2.84 1.37 -11.82
N PRO A 134 -2.31 0.28 -12.44
CA PRO A 134 -0.86 0.10 -12.60
C PRO A 134 -0.18 1.28 -13.30
N SER A 135 -0.91 1.98 -14.18
CA SER A 135 -0.39 3.13 -14.92
C SER A 135 -0.14 4.34 -14.01
N LEU A 136 -1.02 4.61 -13.04
CA LEU A 136 -0.82 5.70 -12.06
C LEU A 136 0.34 5.37 -11.12
N VAL A 137 0.41 4.13 -10.65
CA VAL A 137 1.53 3.67 -9.80
C VAL A 137 2.85 3.78 -10.55
N ALA A 138 2.88 3.39 -11.83
CA ALA A 138 4.07 3.49 -12.68
C ALA A 138 4.50 4.94 -12.91
N GLN A 139 3.56 5.84 -13.19
CA GLN A 139 3.84 7.26 -13.44
C GLN A 139 4.38 7.96 -12.18
N ASP A 140 3.77 7.71 -11.02
CA ASP A 140 4.25 8.24 -9.74
C ASP A 140 5.65 7.72 -9.41
N ALA A 141 5.90 6.43 -9.62
CA ALA A 141 7.19 5.83 -9.32
C ALA A 141 8.27 6.28 -10.31
N GLN A 142 7.95 6.48 -11.59
CA GLN A 142 8.88 7.08 -12.53
C GLN A 142 9.30 8.48 -12.06
N THR A 143 8.35 9.33 -11.70
CA THR A 143 8.61 10.68 -11.16
C THR A 143 9.49 10.62 -9.91
N LEU A 144 9.25 9.66 -9.01
CA LEU A 144 10.03 9.48 -7.79
C LEU A 144 11.45 8.97 -8.05
N LEU A 145 11.63 8.06 -9.00
CA LEU A 145 12.94 7.56 -9.41
C LEU A 145 13.77 8.67 -10.08
N GLU A 146 13.16 9.44 -10.97
CA GLU A 146 13.80 10.59 -11.61
C GLU A 146 14.20 11.66 -10.58
N ALA A 147 13.31 11.98 -9.64
CA ALA A 147 13.61 12.90 -8.54
C ALA A 147 14.73 12.39 -7.62
N SER A 148 14.91 11.06 -7.54
CA SER A 148 16.00 10.43 -6.80
C SER A 148 17.29 10.28 -7.63
N GLY A 149 17.33 10.84 -8.85
CA GLY A 149 18.50 10.86 -9.72
C GLY A 149 18.72 9.55 -10.50
N TYR A 150 17.68 8.77 -10.75
CA TYR A 150 17.73 7.57 -11.59
C TYR A 150 17.03 7.83 -12.92
N VAL A 151 17.62 7.37 -14.02
CA VAL A 151 17.05 7.51 -15.36
C VAL A 151 16.69 6.12 -15.88
N LEU A 152 15.40 5.88 -16.09
CA LEU A 152 14.91 4.65 -16.67
C LEU A 152 14.69 4.81 -18.17
N GLN A 153 14.96 3.76 -18.94
CA GLN A 153 14.94 3.83 -20.41
C GLN A 153 13.52 3.96 -20.95
N ASP A 154 12.58 3.28 -20.30
CA ASP A 154 11.17 3.26 -20.72
C ASP A 154 10.23 2.91 -19.55
N SER A 155 8.93 2.99 -19.81
CA SER A 155 7.88 2.65 -18.84
C SER A 155 7.88 1.15 -18.46
N GLN A 156 8.36 0.26 -19.30
CA GLN A 156 8.44 -1.16 -19.01
C GLN A 156 9.53 -1.44 -17.98
N GLN A 157 10.68 -0.82 -18.11
CA GLN A 157 11.76 -0.89 -17.12
C GLN A 157 11.30 -0.28 -15.77
N CYS A 158 10.60 0.84 -15.81
CA CYS A 158 10.01 1.46 -14.63
C CYS A 158 9.06 0.49 -13.91
N PHE A 159 8.15 -0.14 -14.65
CA PHE A 159 7.21 -1.13 -14.10
C PHE A 159 7.93 -2.32 -13.49
N ALA A 160 8.97 -2.86 -14.14
CA ALA A 160 9.76 -3.97 -13.61
C ALA A 160 10.45 -3.61 -12.28
N VAL A 161 11.04 -2.41 -12.18
CA VAL A 161 11.68 -1.92 -10.95
C VAL A 161 10.66 -1.79 -9.82
N ILE A 162 9.48 -1.25 -10.10
CA ILE A 162 8.40 -1.12 -9.11
C ILE A 162 7.94 -2.51 -8.63
N GLN A 163 7.75 -3.44 -9.57
CA GLN A 163 7.36 -4.80 -9.25
C GLN A 163 8.39 -5.49 -8.34
N MET A 164 9.68 -5.27 -8.58
CA MET A 164 10.75 -5.75 -7.70
C MET A 164 10.62 -5.14 -6.30
N PHE A 165 10.45 -3.83 -6.16
CA PHE A 165 10.27 -3.17 -4.86
C PHE A 165 9.07 -3.72 -4.10
N ILE A 166 7.91 -3.80 -4.76
CA ILE A 166 6.70 -4.34 -4.14
C ILE A 166 6.93 -5.77 -3.67
N SER A 167 7.52 -6.63 -4.52
CA SER A 167 7.73 -8.04 -4.21
C SER A 167 8.64 -8.25 -3.00
N ILE A 168 9.80 -7.58 -2.95
CA ILE A 168 10.72 -7.73 -1.83
C ILE A 168 10.15 -7.13 -0.53
N CYS A 169 9.45 -5.99 -0.61
CA CYS A 169 8.81 -5.38 0.55
C CYS A 169 7.67 -6.23 1.09
N MET A 170 6.80 -6.74 0.22
CA MET A 170 5.68 -7.59 0.62
C MET A 170 6.17 -8.91 1.21
N PHE A 171 7.20 -9.53 0.62
CA PHE A 171 7.81 -10.73 1.21
C PHE A 171 8.35 -10.44 2.61
N ALA A 172 9.16 -9.39 2.78
CA ALA A 172 9.75 -9.04 4.06
C ALA A 172 8.69 -8.71 5.12
N LEU A 173 7.62 -7.98 4.75
CA LEU A 173 6.52 -7.64 5.64
C LEU A 173 5.70 -8.86 6.04
N THR A 174 5.29 -9.68 5.07
CA THR A 174 4.44 -10.85 5.33
C THR A 174 5.16 -11.89 6.18
N ASP A 175 6.45 -12.15 5.92
CA ASP A 175 7.24 -13.07 6.75
C ASP A 175 7.44 -12.51 8.17
N ALA A 176 7.75 -11.23 8.34
CA ALA A 176 7.90 -10.61 9.66
C ALA A 176 6.58 -10.59 10.46
N LEU A 177 5.43 -10.57 9.78
CA LEU A 177 4.11 -10.63 10.42
C LEU A 177 3.72 -12.05 10.84
N ARG A 178 4.14 -13.06 10.07
CA ARG A 178 3.94 -14.48 10.40
C ARG A 178 4.94 -14.95 11.47
N ASN A 179 6.19 -14.55 11.33
CA ASN A 179 7.34 -14.98 12.14
C ASN A 179 8.01 -13.76 12.78
N PRO A 180 7.50 -13.27 13.91
CA PRO A 180 8.02 -12.06 14.55
C PRO A 180 9.51 -12.08 14.89
N GLU A 181 10.08 -13.27 15.08
CA GLU A 181 11.51 -13.49 15.29
C GLU A 181 12.36 -13.19 14.06
N HIS A 182 11.77 -13.22 12.85
CA HIS A 182 12.46 -12.93 11.59
C HIS A 182 12.51 -11.43 11.27
N GLU A 183 11.84 -10.56 12.02
CA GLU A 183 11.70 -9.13 11.70
C GLU A 183 13.05 -8.45 11.43
N GLN A 184 14.00 -8.63 12.32
CA GLN A 184 15.32 -7.98 12.17
C GLN A 184 16.12 -8.56 10.99
N ARG A 185 16.07 -9.87 10.81
CA ARG A 185 16.68 -10.55 9.66
C ARG A 185 16.07 -10.06 8.35
N ASN A 186 14.75 -9.98 8.29
CA ASN A 186 14.04 -9.53 7.08
C ASN A 186 14.34 -8.07 6.76
N ARG A 187 14.47 -7.23 7.79
CA ARG A 187 14.88 -5.84 7.60
C ARG A 187 16.29 -5.74 7.00
N GLN A 188 17.24 -6.51 7.52
CA GLN A 188 18.62 -6.54 6.99
C GLN A 188 18.66 -7.08 5.56
N LEU A 189 17.88 -8.15 5.27
CA LEU A 189 17.80 -8.70 3.93
C LEU A 189 17.17 -7.71 2.94
N LEU A 190 16.11 -7.02 3.34
CA LEU A 190 15.47 -5.96 2.54
C LEU A 190 16.48 -4.83 2.24
N GLU A 191 17.24 -4.39 3.23
CA GLU A 191 18.28 -3.36 3.06
C GLU A 191 19.35 -3.80 2.04
N GLN A 192 19.82 -5.05 2.11
CA GLN A 192 20.76 -5.61 1.15
C GLN A 192 20.18 -5.71 -0.27
N GLN A 193 18.94 -6.16 -0.40
CA GLN A 193 18.25 -6.24 -1.69
C GLN A 193 18.05 -4.86 -2.33
N LEU A 194 17.67 -3.88 -1.52
CA LEU A 194 17.54 -2.49 -1.96
C LEU A 194 18.89 -1.91 -2.41
N ASP A 195 19.98 -2.21 -1.71
CA ASP A 195 21.33 -1.77 -2.11
C ASP A 195 21.77 -2.40 -3.44
N ILE A 196 21.47 -3.67 -3.68
CA ILE A 196 21.73 -4.34 -4.96
C ILE A 196 20.98 -3.64 -6.10
N ILE A 197 19.67 -3.37 -5.91
CA ILE A 197 18.86 -2.66 -6.91
C ILE A 197 19.43 -1.25 -7.13
N ARG A 198 19.77 -0.54 -6.07
CA ARG A 198 20.37 0.80 -6.12
C ARG A 198 21.62 0.87 -6.99
N ARG A 199 22.49 -0.14 -6.90
CA ARG A 199 23.72 -0.22 -7.71
C ARG A 199 23.46 -0.61 -9.16
N GLY A 200 22.38 -1.34 -9.42
CA GLY A 200 21.98 -1.77 -10.77
C GLY A 200 21.19 -0.74 -11.56
N LEU A 201 20.66 0.30 -10.91
CA LEU A 201 19.88 1.32 -11.60
C LEU A 201 20.78 2.31 -12.35
N PRO A 202 20.47 2.66 -13.61
CA PRO A 202 21.23 3.60 -14.39
C PRO A 202 21.14 5.02 -13.80
N ARG A 203 22.26 5.70 -13.78
CA ARG A 203 22.39 7.09 -13.38
C ARG A 203 22.75 7.95 -14.59
N PRO A 204 22.35 9.25 -14.62
CA PRO A 204 22.79 10.13 -15.66
C PRO A 204 24.33 10.15 -15.71
N GLN A 205 24.88 9.92 -16.91
CA GLN A 205 26.31 10.09 -17.11
C GLN A 205 26.66 11.55 -16.82
N LYS A 206 27.60 11.78 -15.91
CA LYS A 206 28.18 13.11 -15.79
C LYS A 206 28.85 13.39 -17.14
N GLU A 207 28.35 14.38 -17.87
CA GLU A 207 29.06 14.91 -19.05
C GLU A 207 30.48 15.20 -18.60
N GLY A 208 31.42 14.47 -19.19
CA GLY A 208 32.83 14.68 -18.92
C GLY A 208 33.17 16.11 -19.31
N THR A 209 33.55 16.93 -18.35
CA THR A 209 34.31 18.14 -18.63
C THR A 209 35.58 17.66 -19.32
N GLU A 210 35.62 17.75 -20.65
CA GLU A 210 36.86 17.67 -21.38
C GLU A 210 37.78 18.77 -20.81
N PRO A 211 39.00 18.41 -20.35
CA PRO A 211 40.00 19.44 -19.99
C PRO A 211 40.46 20.12 -21.29
N CYS A 212 40.25 21.44 -21.39
CA CYS A 212 40.96 22.29 -22.34
C CYS A 212 42.47 22.19 -22.15
#